data_e51d630cbf7f237e9739747c5fb3b5fc
#
_entry.id   e51d630cbf7f237e9739747c5fb3b5fc
#
_cell.length_a   1.000
_cell.length_b   1.000
_cell.length_c   1.000
_cell.angle_alpha   90.00
_cell.angle_beta   90.00
_cell.angle_gamma   90.00
#
_symmetry.space_group_name_H-M   'P 1'
#
loop_
_entity.id
_entity.type
_entity.pdbx_description
1 polymer ?
#
loop_
_entity_poly.entity_id
_entity_poly.type
_entity_poly.pdbx_seq_one_letter_code
_entity_poly.pdbx_strand_id
1 'polypeptide(L)'
;MERRYLEAYYEQYDEDGRLSRSRRGELEYLTTMGYIQAYLQPGQRVLEVGAGTGRYSLALAALGAEVTAIEPVMRNLEILRGKISPAHPLTALAGSAENLSMLEGEQFDMTLLLGPMYHLGTKEERMQAMAEAVRVTKPGGIIMTAYCIADGSILKYAFGQQHVAELIGRGVLEPRGFTFRNQPEDIFVLLRKTEIDQMMQGFPVERMHYVATDGPGYLMQDMLERLTEEEFQLYLAYHLTVCENADLVGATGHSLDVVRKMP
;
A
#
# COMPACT_ATOMS: atom_id res chain seq x y z
N MET A 1 -11.46 4.72 11.42
CA MET A 1 -10.42 5.13 12.42
C MET A 1 -10.50 6.63 12.60
N GLU A 2 -10.32 7.15 13.85
CA GLU A 2 -10.28 8.61 14.03
C GLU A 2 -8.93 9.17 13.53
N ARG A 3 -8.98 10.18 12.67
CA ARG A 3 -7.79 10.82 12.06
C ARG A 3 -6.72 11.23 13.08
N ARG A 4 -7.12 11.60 14.31
CA ARG A 4 -6.18 11.97 15.40
C ARG A 4 -5.18 10.86 15.76
N TYR A 5 -5.57 9.58 15.68
CA TYR A 5 -4.67 8.45 15.98
C TYR A 5 -3.64 8.26 14.86
N LEU A 6 -4.06 8.46 13.60
CA LEU A 6 -3.16 8.42 12.45
C LEU A 6 -2.10 9.54 12.54
N GLU A 7 -2.54 10.78 12.82
CA GLU A 7 -1.66 11.93 12.98
C GLU A 7 -0.67 11.70 14.13
N ALA A 8 -1.15 11.29 15.32
CA ALA A 8 -0.29 11.01 16.47
C ALA A 8 0.74 9.91 16.21
N TYR A 9 0.39 8.89 15.43
CA TYR A 9 1.32 7.84 15.02
C TYR A 9 2.43 8.41 14.12
N TYR A 10 2.06 9.13 13.05
CA TYR A 10 3.02 9.65 12.09
C TYR A 10 3.84 10.86 12.61
N GLU A 11 3.43 11.49 13.71
CA GLU A 11 4.28 12.46 14.42
C GLU A 11 5.53 11.83 15.01
N GLN A 12 5.47 10.55 15.39
CA GLN A 12 6.56 9.82 16.02
C GLN A 12 7.24 8.82 15.09
N TYR A 13 6.55 8.39 14.03
CA TYR A 13 7.04 7.39 13.09
C TYR A 13 7.90 8.04 11.99
N ASP A 14 9.07 7.45 11.73
CA ASP A 14 9.93 7.84 10.61
C ASP A 14 9.43 7.15 9.32
N GLU A 15 8.43 7.76 8.66
CA GLU A 15 7.90 7.26 7.40
C GLU A 15 8.94 7.37 6.27
N ASP A 16 9.83 8.36 6.33
CA ASP A 16 10.80 8.60 5.26
C ASP A 16 11.77 7.42 5.04
N GLY A 17 12.18 6.77 6.13
CA GLY A 17 13.05 5.61 6.08
C GLY A 17 12.36 4.26 5.89
N ARG A 18 11.02 4.18 5.94
CA ARG A 18 10.26 2.92 6.03
C ARG A 18 10.66 1.88 4.98
N LEU A 19 10.75 2.28 3.74
CA LEU A 19 11.02 1.39 2.59
C LEU A 19 12.52 1.20 2.28
N SER A 20 13.43 1.79 3.08
CA SER A 20 14.88 1.71 2.85
C SER A 20 15.69 1.22 4.06
N ARG A 21 15.08 1.13 5.26
CA ARG A 21 15.77 0.74 6.49
C ARG A 21 16.01 -0.77 6.64
N SER A 22 15.35 -1.58 5.83
CA SER A 22 15.43 -3.04 5.92
C SER A 22 15.34 -3.67 4.53
N ARG A 23 15.92 -4.85 4.38
CA ARG A 23 15.82 -5.64 3.16
C ARG A 23 14.36 -5.98 2.80
N ARG A 24 13.52 -6.18 3.82
CA ARG A 24 12.09 -6.40 3.60
C ARG A 24 11.41 -5.16 3.04
N GLY A 25 11.68 -3.97 3.59
CA GLY A 25 11.14 -2.71 3.06
C GLY A 25 11.61 -2.43 1.63
N GLU A 26 12.88 -2.73 1.35
CA GLU A 26 13.46 -2.63 0.01
C GLU A 26 12.80 -3.61 -0.97
N LEU A 27 12.54 -4.86 -0.55
CA LEU A 27 11.83 -5.87 -1.33
C LEU A 27 10.42 -5.40 -1.69
N GLU A 28 9.64 -4.90 -0.71
CA GLU A 28 8.30 -4.32 -0.89
C GLU A 28 8.35 -3.18 -1.92
N TYR A 29 9.30 -2.26 -1.77
CA TYR A 29 9.46 -1.12 -2.67
C TYR A 29 9.82 -1.54 -4.10
N LEU A 30 10.82 -2.40 -4.27
CA LEU A 30 11.28 -2.85 -5.58
C LEU A 30 10.22 -3.67 -6.31
N THR A 31 9.50 -4.53 -5.59
CA THR A 31 8.39 -5.30 -6.16
C THR A 31 7.28 -4.36 -6.64
N THR A 32 6.83 -3.44 -5.79
CA THR A 32 5.77 -2.47 -6.14
C THR A 32 6.19 -1.59 -7.32
N MET A 33 7.42 -1.05 -7.31
CA MET A 33 7.96 -0.25 -8.41
C MET A 33 8.06 -1.02 -9.71
N GLY A 34 8.40 -2.31 -9.67
CA GLY A 34 8.43 -3.17 -10.85
C GLY A 34 7.05 -3.24 -11.54
N TYR A 35 5.99 -3.43 -10.76
CA TYR A 35 4.61 -3.42 -11.29
C TYR A 35 4.17 -2.03 -11.77
N ILE A 36 4.51 -0.96 -11.07
CA ILE A 36 4.22 0.40 -11.52
C ILE A 36 4.91 0.66 -12.87
N GLN A 37 6.19 0.38 -12.99
CA GLN A 37 6.98 0.62 -14.20
C GLN A 37 6.52 -0.22 -15.40
N ALA A 38 5.96 -1.42 -15.18
CA ALA A 38 5.40 -2.24 -16.24
C ALA A 38 4.21 -1.57 -16.97
N TYR A 39 3.52 -0.65 -16.31
CA TYR A 39 2.36 0.07 -16.87
C TYR A 39 2.63 1.56 -17.11
N LEU A 40 3.69 2.13 -16.52
CA LEU A 40 3.99 3.55 -16.60
C LEU A 40 4.59 3.91 -17.96
N GLN A 41 4.06 4.97 -18.59
CA GLN A 41 4.66 5.59 -19.75
C GLN A 41 5.05 7.05 -19.43
N PRO A 42 6.15 7.57 -20.00
CA PRO A 42 6.53 8.98 -19.84
C PRO A 42 5.38 9.92 -20.25
N GLY A 43 5.17 10.98 -19.47
CA GLY A 43 4.11 11.95 -19.71
C GLY A 43 2.71 11.54 -19.23
N GLN A 44 2.56 10.32 -18.68
CA GLN A 44 1.29 9.93 -18.06
C GLN A 44 1.02 10.71 -16.78
N ARG A 45 -0.25 11.00 -16.53
CA ARG A 45 -0.73 11.61 -15.29
C ARG A 45 -0.96 10.54 -14.25
N VAL A 46 -0.22 10.62 -13.16
CA VAL A 46 -0.27 9.67 -12.05
C VAL A 46 -0.77 10.38 -10.79
N LEU A 47 -1.76 9.79 -10.14
CA LEU A 47 -2.23 10.17 -8.81
C LEU A 47 -1.68 9.18 -7.78
N GLU A 48 -0.99 9.67 -6.76
CA GLU A 48 -0.69 8.88 -5.55
C GLU A 48 -1.49 9.44 -4.38
N VAL A 49 -2.30 8.61 -3.74
CA VAL A 49 -3.13 8.94 -2.57
C VAL A 49 -2.54 8.27 -1.33
N GLY A 50 -2.31 9.05 -0.28
CA GLY A 50 -1.55 8.62 0.90
C GLY A 50 -0.06 8.56 0.59
N ALA A 51 0.47 9.63 -0.05
CA ALA A 51 1.84 9.66 -0.56
C ALA A 51 2.94 9.64 0.51
N GLY A 52 2.57 9.81 1.79
CA GLY A 52 3.54 9.90 2.88
C GLY A 52 4.57 11.01 2.63
N THR A 53 5.84 10.67 2.79
CA THR A 53 6.95 11.58 2.50
C THR A 53 7.41 11.56 1.03
N GLY A 54 6.65 10.90 0.13
CA GLY A 54 6.79 10.98 -1.32
C GLY A 54 7.75 9.98 -1.95
N ARG A 55 8.00 8.85 -1.33
CA ARG A 55 8.95 7.85 -1.85
C ARG A 55 8.63 7.42 -3.28
N TYR A 56 7.37 7.08 -3.56
CA TYR A 56 6.93 6.72 -4.92
C TYR A 56 6.71 7.96 -5.78
N SER A 57 6.02 8.98 -5.30
CA SER A 57 5.75 10.22 -6.06
C SER A 57 7.01 10.83 -6.67
N LEU A 58 8.09 10.95 -5.89
CA LEU A 58 9.36 11.53 -6.36
C LEU A 58 10.04 10.61 -7.39
N ALA A 59 10.00 9.29 -7.17
CA ALA A 59 10.55 8.33 -8.12
C ALA A 59 9.80 8.37 -9.47
N LEU A 60 8.47 8.48 -9.43
CA LEU A 60 7.63 8.56 -10.63
C LEU A 60 7.83 9.87 -11.39
N ALA A 61 7.94 10.99 -10.69
CA ALA A 61 8.29 12.27 -11.30
C ALA A 61 9.66 12.23 -11.98
N ALA A 62 10.65 11.56 -11.37
CA ALA A 62 11.98 11.34 -11.96
C ALA A 62 11.94 10.45 -13.21
N LEU A 63 10.94 9.55 -13.33
CA LEU A 63 10.68 8.73 -14.51
C LEU A 63 9.86 9.46 -15.59
N GLY A 64 9.55 10.75 -15.39
CA GLY A 64 8.88 11.60 -16.37
C GLY A 64 7.35 11.56 -16.31
N ALA A 65 6.75 11.07 -15.22
CA ALA A 65 5.31 11.16 -14.98
C ALA A 65 4.89 12.56 -14.50
N GLU A 66 3.67 12.98 -14.85
CA GLU A 66 3.00 14.14 -14.26
C GLU A 66 2.30 13.72 -12.96
N VAL A 67 2.98 13.90 -11.82
CA VAL A 67 2.51 13.36 -10.54
C VAL A 67 1.69 14.37 -9.76
N THR A 68 0.52 13.93 -9.28
CA THR A 68 -0.25 14.56 -8.21
C THR A 68 -0.22 13.66 -6.98
N ALA A 69 0.24 14.19 -5.85
CA ALA A 69 0.35 13.48 -4.58
C ALA A 69 -0.66 14.05 -3.58
N ILE A 70 -1.47 13.20 -2.95
CA ILE A 70 -2.42 13.55 -1.89
C ILE A 70 -1.93 12.94 -0.59
N GLU A 71 -1.83 13.75 0.48
CA GLU A 71 -1.39 13.26 1.78
C GLU A 71 -2.23 13.91 2.90
N PRO A 72 -2.85 13.10 3.80
CA PRO A 72 -3.67 13.63 4.89
C PRO A 72 -2.84 14.16 6.08
N VAL A 73 -1.63 13.63 6.32
CA VAL A 73 -0.80 14.00 7.47
C VAL A 73 0.10 15.17 7.11
N MET A 74 -0.14 16.32 7.73
CA MET A 74 0.56 17.57 7.37
C MET A 74 2.08 17.48 7.50
N ARG A 75 2.59 16.79 8.52
CA ARG A 75 4.03 16.57 8.68
C ARG A 75 4.65 15.84 7.48
N ASN A 76 4.02 14.76 7.03
CA ASN A 76 4.48 14.01 5.87
C ASN A 76 4.42 14.87 4.60
N LEU A 77 3.32 15.59 4.42
CA LEU A 77 3.13 16.51 3.29
C LEU A 77 4.20 17.60 3.24
N GLU A 78 4.58 18.18 4.37
CA GLU A 78 5.64 19.18 4.45
C GLU A 78 7.01 18.60 4.09
N ILE A 79 7.30 17.37 4.57
CA ILE A 79 8.52 16.64 4.19
C ILE A 79 8.55 16.39 2.68
N LEU A 80 7.44 15.90 2.10
CA LEU A 80 7.31 15.71 0.66
C LEU A 80 7.56 17.01 -0.11
N ARG A 81 6.87 18.09 0.28
CA ARG A 81 7.04 19.43 -0.35
C ARG A 81 8.47 19.93 -0.32
N GLY A 82 9.18 19.69 0.79
CA GLY A 82 10.59 20.04 0.93
C GLY A 82 11.54 19.28 0.00
N LYS A 83 11.12 18.17 -0.56
CA LYS A 83 11.90 17.34 -1.50
C LYS A 83 11.59 17.62 -2.98
N ILE A 84 10.53 18.37 -3.28
CA ILE A 84 10.16 18.70 -4.66
C ILE A 84 11.24 19.55 -5.31
N SER A 85 11.68 19.12 -6.47
CA SER A 85 12.72 19.81 -7.26
C SER A 85 12.13 20.34 -8.57
N PRO A 86 12.58 21.52 -9.05
CA PRO A 86 12.22 21.99 -10.37
C PRO A 86 12.57 21.04 -11.52
N ALA A 87 13.56 20.16 -11.32
CA ALA A 87 13.92 19.14 -12.31
C ALA A 87 12.89 18.00 -12.43
N HIS A 88 12.14 17.74 -11.34
CA HIS A 88 11.11 16.70 -11.27
C HIS A 88 9.88 17.28 -10.56
N PRO A 89 9.12 18.13 -11.25
CA PRO A 89 7.98 18.82 -10.65
C PRO A 89 6.85 17.83 -10.37
N LEU A 90 6.23 17.98 -9.21
CA LEU A 90 5.00 17.31 -8.85
C LEU A 90 4.10 18.25 -8.04
N THR A 91 2.80 17.96 -8.01
CA THR A 91 1.83 18.71 -7.21
C THR A 91 1.53 17.93 -5.93
N ALA A 92 1.76 18.55 -4.75
CA ALA A 92 1.48 17.92 -3.45
C ALA A 92 0.40 18.68 -2.69
N LEU A 93 -0.75 18.00 -2.45
CA LEU A 93 -1.97 18.56 -1.88
C LEU A 93 -2.35 17.85 -0.58
N ALA A 94 -2.95 18.58 0.35
CA ALA A 94 -3.60 18.00 1.52
C ALA A 94 -4.94 17.39 1.12
N GLY A 95 -5.21 16.16 1.57
CA GLY A 95 -6.48 15.47 1.27
C GLY A 95 -6.50 14.04 1.80
N SER A 96 -7.62 13.35 1.61
CA SER A 96 -7.80 11.96 2.03
C SER A 96 -8.40 11.13 0.90
N ALA A 97 -8.20 9.82 0.97
CA ALA A 97 -8.64 8.89 -0.07
C ALA A 97 -10.16 8.84 -0.24
N GLU A 98 -10.91 9.09 0.83
CA GLU A 98 -12.37 9.06 0.83
C GLU A 98 -13.00 10.30 0.18
N ASN A 99 -12.20 11.35 -0.03
CA ASN A 99 -12.69 12.60 -0.61
C ASN A 99 -11.62 13.21 -1.53
N LEU A 100 -11.74 12.94 -2.81
CA LEU A 100 -10.96 13.53 -3.90
C LEU A 100 -11.78 14.54 -4.73
N SER A 101 -12.79 15.18 -4.13
CA SER A 101 -13.69 16.13 -4.84
C SER A 101 -12.98 17.34 -5.43
N MET A 102 -11.74 17.64 -4.97
CA MET A 102 -10.89 18.67 -5.57
C MET A 102 -10.33 18.26 -6.95
N LEU A 103 -10.46 16.98 -7.33
CA LEU A 103 -10.01 16.45 -8.61
C LEU A 103 -11.23 16.12 -9.48
N GLU A 104 -11.14 16.45 -10.77
CA GLU A 104 -12.17 16.05 -11.74
C GLU A 104 -12.13 14.54 -11.98
N GLY A 105 -13.20 13.98 -12.55
CA GLY A 105 -13.25 12.59 -12.98
C GLY A 105 -12.34 12.34 -14.18
N GLU A 106 -11.88 11.10 -14.30
CA GLU A 106 -11.18 10.57 -15.50
C GLU A 106 -9.93 11.38 -15.91
N GLN A 107 -9.18 11.88 -14.91
CA GLN A 107 -7.99 12.69 -15.15
C GLN A 107 -6.70 11.88 -15.26
N PHE A 108 -6.60 10.76 -14.52
CA PHE A 108 -5.34 10.05 -14.32
C PHE A 108 -5.26 8.76 -15.15
N ASP A 109 -4.10 8.53 -15.73
CA ASP A 109 -3.78 7.28 -16.44
C ASP A 109 -3.50 6.15 -15.44
N MET A 110 -2.98 6.52 -14.25
CA MET A 110 -2.70 5.60 -13.15
C MET A 110 -3.06 6.26 -11.82
N THR A 111 -3.71 5.49 -10.93
CA THR A 111 -4.01 5.90 -9.55
C THR A 111 -3.44 4.89 -8.56
N LEU A 112 -2.67 5.36 -7.60
CA LEU A 112 -1.99 4.55 -6.59
C LEU A 112 -2.58 4.83 -5.21
N LEU A 113 -3.06 3.78 -4.53
CA LEU A 113 -3.48 3.79 -3.12
C LEU A 113 -2.55 2.87 -2.33
N LEU A 114 -1.29 3.28 -2.17
CA LEU A 114 -0.26 2.42 -1.57
C LEU A 114 -0.19 2.53 -0.03
N GLY A 115 -1.01 3.40 0.57
CA GLY A 115 -1.11 3.65 2.01
C GLY A 115 -2.53 3.60 2.58
N PRO A 116 -3.53 4.21 1.94
CA PRO A 116 -4.80 4.51 2.59
C PRO A 116 -5.59 3.28 3.06
N MET A 117 -5.63 2.20 2.28
CA MET A 117 -6.59 1.12 2.48
C MET A 117 -6.42 0.38 3.81
N TYR A 118 -5.22 0.34 4.34
CA TYR A 118 -4.96 -0.27 5.65
C TYR A 118 -5.02 0.74 6.81
N HIS A 119 -5.33 2.02 6.51
CA HIS A 119 -5.61 3.06 7.51
C HIS A 119 -7.11 3.42 7.58
N LEU A 120 -7.93 2.92 6.68
CA LEU A 120 -9.38 3.15 6.69
C LEU A 120 -10.07 2.07 7.53
N GLY A 121 -10.61 2.47 8.69
CA GLY A 121 -11.08 1.56 9.74
C GLY A 121 -12.30 0.74 9.35
N THR A 122 -13.21 1.31 8.55
CA THR A 122 -14.46 0.67 8.15
C THR A 122 -14.43 0.20 6.69
N LYS A 123 -15.31 -0.76 6.38
CA LYS A 123 -15.51 -1.21 5.00
C LYS A 123 -16.03 -0.07 4.12
N GLU A 124 -16.92 0.74 4.67
CA GLU A 124 -17.55 1.88 3.99
C GLU A 124 -16.51 2.92 3.58
N GLU A 125 -15.57 3.27 4.47
CA GLU A 125 -14.44 4.16 4.16
C GLU A 125 -13.59 3.60 3.02
N ARG A 126 -13.25 2.32 3.05
CA ARG A 126 -12.46 1.67 1.99
C ARG A 126 -13.21 1.62 0.65
N MET A 127 -14.53 1.33 0.69
CA MET A 127 -15.38 1.37 -0.49
C MET A 127 -15.43 2.77 -1.09
N GLN A 128 -15.53 3.81 -0.25
CA GLN A 128 -15.54 5.20 -0.70
C GLN A 128 -14.20 5.59 -1.33
N ALA A 129 -13.09 5.23 -0.71
CA ALA A 129 -11.75 5.49 -1.25
C ALA A 129 -11.55 4.82 -2.62
N MET A 130 -12.00 3.56 -2.77
CA MET A 130 -11.93 2.86 -4.04
C MET A 130 -12.87 3.48 -5.09
N ALA A 131 -14.07 3.93 -4.70
CA ALA A 131 -14.99 4.64 -5.59
C ALA A 131 -14.37 5.94 -6.13
N GLU A 132 -13.71 6.73 -5.26
CA GLU A 132 -13.00 7.93 -5.66
C GLU A 132 -11.82 7.61 -6.61
N ALA A 133 -11.03 6.56 -6.31
CA ALA A 133 -9.96 6.12 -7.20
C ALA A 133 -10.48 5.73 -8.60
N VAL A 134 -11.58 4.96 -8.65
CA VAL A 134 -12.24 4.60 -9.93
C VAL A 134 -12.75 5.85 -10.64
N ARG A 135 -13.35 6.81 -9.92
CA ARG A 135 -13.89 8.05 -10.50
C ARG A 135 -12.82 8.88 -11.18
N VAL A 136 -11.67 9.08 -10.52
CA VAL A 136 -10.60 9.97 -11.03
C VAL A 136 -9.71 9.30 -12.07
N THR A 137 -9.71 7.96 -12.15
CA THR A 137 -8.95 7.20 -13.14
C THR A 137 -9.69 7.18 -14.48
N LYS A 138 -8.97 7.36 -15.59
CA LYS A 138 -9.53 7.25 -16.95
C LYS A 138 -10.04 5.83 -17.22
N PRO A 139 -11.05 5.66 -18.12
CA PRO A 139 -11.35 4.35 -18.70
C PRO A 139 -10.09 3.69 -19.28
N GLY A 140 -9.86 2.41 -18.98
CA GLY A 140 -8.64 1.68 -19.35
C GLY A 140 -7.41 1.99 -18.50
N GLY A 141 -7.48 2.99 -17.60
CA GLY A 141 -6.40 3.35 -16.69
C GLY A 141 -6.18 2.29 -15.59
N ILE A 142 -5.02 2.34 -14.97
CA ILE A 142 -4.58 1.37 -13.95
C ILE A 142 -4.79 1.93 -12.55
N ILE A 143 -5.32 1.10 -11.67
CA ILE A 143 -5.41 1.39 -10.23
C ILE A 143 -4.60 0.34 -9.50
N MET A 144 -3.69 0.77 -8.61
CA MET A 144 -2.90 -0.12 -7.77
C MET A 144 -3.19 0.16 -6.31
N THR A 145 -3.53 -0.88 -5.57
CA THR A 145 -3.98 -0.74 -4.18
C THR A 145 -3.21 -1.68 -3.26
N ALA A 146 -2.57 -1.13 -2.23
CA ALA A 146 -1.85 -1.93 -1.24
C ALA A 146 -2.74 -2.26 -0.04
N TYR A 147 -2.56 -3.47 0.51
CA TYR A 147 -3.25 -3.97 1.70
C TYR A 147 -2.28 -4.64 2.66
N CYS A 148 -2.55 -4.52 3.98
CA CYS A 148 -1.91 -5.34 5.00
C CYS A 148 -2.69 -6.66 5.16
N ILE A 149 -1.97 -7.79 5.15
CA ILE A 149 -2.56 -9.13 5.10
C ILE A 149 -2.63 -9.76 6.48
N ALA A 150 -3.84 -10.20 6.86
CA ALA A 150 -4.14 -10.73 8.17
C ALA A 150 -3.36 -12.02 8.49
N ASP A 151 -3.34 -13.00 7.58
CA ASP A 151 -2.76 -14.30 7.87
C ASP A 151 -1.23 -14.22 8.04
N GLY A 152 -0.53 -13.40 7.24
CA GLY A 152 0.89 -13.11 7.46
C GLY A 152 1.15 -12.45 8.82
N SER A 153 0.32 -11.49 9.22
CA SER A 153 0.44 -10.80 10.52
C SER A 153 0.11 -11.73 11.69
N ILE A 154 -0.86 -12.64 11.56
CA ILE A 154 -1.14 -13.67 12.57
C ILE A 154 0.08 -14.56 12.77
N LEU A 155 0.65 -15.07 11.68
CA LEU A 155 1.82 -15.95 11.76
C LEU A 155 3.02 -15.24 12.40
N LYS A 156 3.33 -14.03 11.96
CA LYS A 156 4.52 -13.30 12.42
C LYS A 156 4.33 -12.69 13.81
N TYR A 157 3.27 -11.87 13.97
CA TYR A 157 3.09 -11.08 15.18
C TYR A 157 2.39 -11.87 16.28
N ALA A 158 1.22 -12.49 15.99
CA ALA A 158 0.47 -13.18 17.03
C ALA A 158 1.20 -14.44 17.53
N PHE A 159 1.64 -15.32 16.64
CA PHE A 159 2.31 -16.56 17.03
C PHE A 159 3.84 -16.39 17.14
N GLY A 160 4.48 -15.84 16.11
CA GLY A 160 5.94 -15.75 16.05
C GLY A 160 6.54 -14.85 17.13
N GLN A 161 5.83 -13.78 17.51
CA GLN A 161 6.24 -12.88 18.61
C GLN A 161 5.45 -13.12 19.90
N GLN A 162 4.64 -14.18 19.98
CA GLN A 162 3.93 -14.64 21.20
C GLN A 162 2.88 -13.65 21.76
N HIS A 163 2.26 -12.84 20.88
CA HIS A 163 1.19 -11.90 21.29
C HIS A 163 -0.23 -12.49 21.21
N VAL A 164 -0.40 -13.74 20.80
CA VAL A 164 -1.72 -14.33 20.54
C VAL A 164 -2.66 -14.29 21.74
N ALA A 165 -2.15 -14.60 22.94
CA ALA A 165 -2.96 -14.60 24.17
C ALA A 165 -3.38 -13.17 24.57
N GLU A 166 -2.50 -12.20 24.42
CA GLU A 166 -2.78 -10.78 24.66
C GLU A 166 -3.86 -10.27 23.68
N LEU A 167 -3.71 -10.52 22.38
CA LEU A 167 -4.66 -10.08 21.35
C LEU A 167 -6.05 -10.66 21.56
N ILE A 168 -6.15 -11.94 21.97
CA ILE A 168 -7.42 -12.58 22.31
C ILE A 168 -8.00 -11.95 23.58
N GLY A 169 -7.18 -11.76 24.62
CA GLY A 169 -7.61 -11.17 25.88
C GLY A 169 -8.13 -9.74 25.73
N ARG A 170 -7.59 -8.97 24.81
CA ARG A 170 -8.03 -7.62 24.45
C ARG A 170 -9.25 -7.60 23.48
N GLY A 171 -9.68 -8.76 22.99
CA GLY A 171 -10.77 -8.85 22.01
C GLY A 171 -10.42 -8.35 20.61
N VAL A 172 -9.14 -8.14 20.32
CA VAL A 172 -8.62 -7.72 19.01
C VAL A 172 -8.57 -8.88 18.03
N LEU A 173 -8.22 -10.08 18.52
CA LEU A 173 -8.22 -11.30 17.72
C LEU A 173 -9.30 -12.26 18.21
N GLU A 174 -10.25 -12.60 17.33
CA GLU A 174 -11.30 -13.57 17.62
C GLU A 174 -10.73 -15.00 17.45
N PRO A 175 -10.78 -15.87 18.51
CA PRO A 175 -10.04 -17.14 18.49
C PRO A 175 -10.63 -18.24 17.61
N ARG A 176 -11.93 -18.18 17.25
CA ARG A 176 -12.57 -19.23 16.44
C ARG A 176 -12.29 -19.08 14.95
N GLY A 177 -12.24 -17.84 14.45
CA GLY A 177 -12.00 -17.55 13.04
C GLY A 177 -10.64 -16.90 12.78
N PHE A 178 -9.89 -16.57 13.83
CA PHE A 178 -8.68 -15.76 13.76
C PHE A 178 -8.92 -14.50 12.92
N THR A 179 -10.03 -13.81 13.23
CA THR A 179 -10.42 -12.56 12.55
C THR A 179 -10.06 -11.38 13.45
N PHE A 180 -9.42 -10.37 12.87
CA PHE A 180 -9.14 -9.13 13.58
C PHE A 180 -10.41 -8.29 13.73
N ARG A 181 -10.59 -7.70 14.90
CA ARG A 181 -11.61 -6.69 15.20
C ARG A 181 -10.90 -5.38 15.45
N ASN A 182 -11.01 -4.47 14.50
CA ASN A 182 -10.38 -3.15 14.61
C ASN A 182 -11.00 -2.37 15.78
N GLN A 183 -10.13 -1.84 16.64
CA GLN A 183 -10.49 -0.87 17.66
C GLN A 183 -10.32 0.55 17.10
N PRO A 184 -10.95 1.58 17.66
CA PRO A 184 -10.84 2.96 17.17
C PRO A 184 -9.40 3.49 17.11
N GLU A 185 -8.54 3.00 18.01
CA GLU A 185 -7.12 3.35 18.11
C GLU A 185 -6.20 2.55 17.18
N ASP A 186 -6.69 1.44 16.59
CA ASP A 186 -5.89 0.65 15.67
C ASP A 186 -5.65 1.41 14.37
N ILE A 187 -4.40 1.65 14.07
CA ILE A 187 -4.00 2.39 12.86
C ILE A 187 -3.86 1.49 11.62
N PHE A 188 -3.80 0.18 11.82
CA PHE A 188 -3.69 -0.78 10.72
C PHE A 188 -4.88 -1.73 10.68
N VAL A 189 -5.54 -1.78 9.53
CA VAL A 189 -6.55 -2.76 9.19
C VAL A 189 -5.90 -3.91 8.44
N LEU A 190 -6.11 -5.12 8.94
CA LEU A 190 -5.59 -6.34 8.34
C LEU A 190 -6.73 -7.07 7.63
N LEU A 191 -6.57 -7.33 6.34
CA LEU A 191 -7.58 -7.96 5.50
C LEU A 191 -7.10 -9.33 4.99
N ARG A 192 -8.05 -10.22 4.75
CA ARG A 192 -7.81 -11.42 3.95
C ARG A 192 -8.11 -11.15 2.47
N LYS A 193 -7.45 -11.88 1.60
CA LYS A 193 -7.70 -11.80 0.14
C LYS A 193 -9.18 -11.94 -0.20
N THR A 194 -9.91 -12.82 0.49
CA THR A 194 -11.34 -13.02 0.28
C THR A 194 -12.18 -11.77 0.56
N GLU A 195 -11.80 -10.96 1.55
CA GLU A 195 -12.47 -9.69 1.86
C GLU A 195 -12.15 -8.63 0.80
N ILE A 196 -10.90 -8.61 0.32
CA ILE A 196 -10.48 -7.76 -0.80
C ILE A 196 -11.24 -8.14 -2.06
N ASP A 197 -11.33 -9.43 -2.39
CA ASP A 197 -12.06 -9.94 -3.54
C ASP A 197 -13.54 -9.53 -3.51
N GLN A 198 -14.20 -9.66 -2.35
CA GLN A 198 -15.60 -9.24 -2.17
C GLN A 198 -15.78 -7.73 -2.34
N MET A 199 -14.84 -6.94 -1.85
CA MET A 199 -14.87 -5.48 -2.01
C MET A 199 -14.73 -5.09 -3.48
N MET A 200 -13.78 -5.68 -4.19
CA MET A 200 -13.48 -5.36 -5.59
C MET A 200 -14.60 -5.74 -6.56
N GLN A 201 -15.46 -6.73 -6.24
CA GLN A 201 -16.66 -7.06 -7.04
C GLN A 201 -17.65 -5.90 -7.17
N GLY A 202 -17.61 -4.91 -6.28
CA GLY A 202 -18.48 -3.72 -6.31
C GLY A 202 -18.06 -2.65 -7.31
N PHE A 203 -16.96 -2.83 -8.06
CA PHE A 203 -16.39 -1.81 -8.94
C PHE A 203 -16.25 -2.29 -10.38
N PRO A 204 -16.37 -1.39 -11.39
CA PRO A 204 -16.18 -1.72 -12.80
C PRO A 204 -14.67 -1.81 -13.11
N VAL A 205 -14.01 -2.81 -12.58
CA VAL A 205 -12.57 -3.05 -12.76
C VAL A 205 -12.28 -4.51 -13.09
N GLU A 206 -11.22 -4.74 -13.83
CA GLU A 206 -10.66 -6.07 -14.14
C GLU A 206 -9.33 -6.24 -13.41
N ARG A 207 -9.18 -7.31 -12.61
CA ARG A 207 -7.91 -7.59 -11.95
C ARG A 207 -6.89 -8.12 -12.94
N MET A 208 -5.76 -7.42 -13.02
CA MET A 208 -4.61 -7.80 -13.83
C MET A 208 -3.63 -8.66 -13.02
N HIS A 209 -3.33 -8.25 -11.77
CA HIS A 209 -2.40 -8.94 -10.89
C HIS A 209 -2.87 -8.88 -9.43
N TYR A 210 -2.52 -9.88 -8.66
CA TYR A 210 -2.60 -9.85 -7.19
C TYR A 210 -1.27 -10.35 -6.63
N VAL A 211 -0.50 -9.46 -6.04
CA VAL A 211 0.93 -9.61 -5.78
C VAL A 211 1.20 -9.63 -4.27
N ALA A 212 2.01 -10.56 -3.82
CA ALA A 212 2.65 -10.53 -2.50
C ALA A 212 3.89 -9.62 -2.58
N THR A 213 3.86 -8.42 -2.03
CA THR A 213 4.96 -7.47 -2.22
C THR A 213 6.20 -7.77 -1.39
N ASP A 214 6.05 -8.42 -0.24
CA ASP A 214 7.16 -8.91 0.59
C ASP A 214 7.16 -10.46 0.74
N GLY A 215 6.08 -11.13 0.33
CA GLY A 215 5.95 -12.58 0.25
C GLY A 215 6.41 -13.32 1.51
N PRO A 216 6.95 -14.55 1.38
CA PRO A 216 7.54 -15.28 2.50
C PRO A 216 8.68 -14.54 3.22
N GLY A 217 9.32 -13.57 2.55
CA GLY A 217 10.31 -12.67 3.15
C GLY A 217 9.78 -11.91 4.36
N TYR A 218 8.47 -11.67 4.43
CA TYR A 218 7.83 -11.09 5.61
C TYR A 218 8.03 -11.93 6.87
N LEU A 219 7.88 -13.25 6.76
CA LEU A 219 8.08 -14.18 7.87
C LEU A 219 9.56 -14.46 8.13
N MET A 220 10.39 -14.33 7.11
CA MET A 220 11.82 -14.67 7.12
C MET A 220 12.71 -13.40 7.15
N GLN A 221 12.27 -12.34 7.79
CA GLN A 221 12.98 -11.06 7.82
C GLN A 221 14.43 -11.18 8.26
N ASP A 222 14.71 -11.95 9.33
CA ASP A 222 16.08 -12.15 9.83
C ASP A 222 16.99 -12.85 8.81
N MET A 223 16.42 -13.69 7.95
CA MET A 223 17.16 -14.29 6.85
C MET A 223 17.51 -13.22 5.81
N LEU A 224 16.53 -12.39 5.40
CA LEU A 224 16.76 -11.33 4.43
C LEU A 224 17.86 -10.35 4.87
N GLU A 225 17.85 -9.95 6.16
CA GLU A 225 18.83 -9.00 6.69
C GLU A 225 20.27 -9.55 6.71
N ARG A 226 20.44 -10.87 6.65
CA ARG A 226 21.76 -11.53 6.60
C ARG A 226 22.30 -11.79 5.21
N LEU A 227 21.47 -11.62 4.17
CA LEU A 227 21.93 -11.78 2.78
C LEU A 227 22.96 -10.72 2.42
N THR A 228 23.98 -11.12 1.70
CA THR A 228 24.85 -10.18 0.98
C THR A 228 24.04 -9.45 -0.10
N GLU A 229 24.61 -8.38 -0.67
CA GLU A 229 23.93 -7.66 -1.75
C GLU A 229 23.65 -8.58 -2.96
N GLU A 230 24.61 -9.40 -3.34
CA GLU A 230 24.47 -10.33 -4.46
C GLU A 230 23.38 -11.38 -4.20
N GLU A 231 23.34 -11.97 -2.99
CA GLU A 231 22.31 -12.91 -2.59
C GLU A 231 20.93 -12.25 -2.51
N PHE A 232 20.84 -11.00 -2.06
CA PHE A 232 19.59 -10.26 -2.03
C PHE A 232 19.06 -9.99 -3.44
N GLN A 233 19.91 -9.64 -4.40
CA GLN A 233 19.50 -9.47 -5.79
C GLN A 233 18.99 -10.80 -6.40
N LEU A 234 19.62 -11.93 -6.07
CA LEU A 234 19.13 -13.26 -6.46
C LEU A 234 17.79 -13.59 -5.80
N TYR A 235 17.63 -13.25 -4.51
CA TYR A 235 16.36 -13.41 -3.81
C TYR A 235 15.24 -12.54 -4.41
N LEU A 236 15.53 -11.29 -4.75
CA LEU A 236 14.59 -10.39 -5.44
C LEU A 236 14.16 -11.00 -6.78
N ALA A 237 15.11 -11.48 -7.58
CA ALA A 237 14.82 -12.14 -8.86
C ALA A 237 13.92 -13.38 -8.66
N TYR A 238 14.22 -14.23 -7.67
CA TYR A 238 13.36 -15.36 -7.30
C TYR A 238 11.97 -14.88 -6.85
N HIS A 239 11.91 -13.90 -5.94
CA HIS A 239 10.66 -13.34 -5.43
C HIS A 239 9.74 -12.87 -6.57
N LEU A 240 10.27 -12.15 -7.54
CA LEU A 240 9.52 -11.67 -8.70
C LEU A 240 8.95 -12.79 -9.58
N THR A 241 9.53 -14.00 -9.53
CA THR A 241 8.97 -15.17 -10.24
C THR A 241 7.82 -15.84 -9.51
N VAL A 242 7.69 -15.61 -8.19
CA VAL A 242 6.71 -16.32 -7.34
C VAL A 242 5.73 -15.40 -6.61
N CYS A 243 5.88 -14.09 -6.71
CA CYS A 243 5.07 -13.12 -5.94
C CYS A 243 3.57 -13.13 -6.29
N GLU A 244 3.18 -13.72 -7.43
CA GLU A 244 1.78 -13.96 -7.81
C GLU A 244 1.34 -15.42 -7.59
N ASN A 245 2.23 -16.30 -7.12
CA ASN A 245 1.89 -17.71 -6.91
C ASN A 245 0.86 -17.82 -5.78
N ALA A 246 -0.33 -18.35 -6.10
CA ALA A 246 -1.44 -18.51 -5.18
C ALA A 246 -1.08 -19.30 -3.91
N ASP A 247 -0.12 -20.23 -4.00
CA ASP A 247 0.35 -21.04 -2.86
C ASP A 247 1.22 -20.23 -1.87
N LEU A 248 1.79 -19.08 -2.30
CA LEU A 248 2.72 -18.28 -1.50
C LEU A 248 2.16 -16.90 -1.10
N VAL A 249 1.16 -16.39 -1.81
CA VAL A 249 0.55 -15.06 -1.56
C VAL A 249 0.01 -14.92 -0.14
N GLY A 250 -0.51 -15.98 0.46
CA GLY A 250 -1.04 -15.96 1.83
C GLY A 250 0.00 -15.75 2.93
N ALA A 251 1.29 -15.92 2.64
CA ALA A 251 2.39 -15.77 3.61
C ALA A 251 3.02 -14.35 3.60
N THR A 252 2.38 -13.39 2.94
CA THR A 252 2.87 -12.01 2.82
C THR A 252 2.37 -11.12 3.96
N GLY A 253 3.11 -10.06 4.28
CA GLY A 253 2.61 -8.98 5.15
C GLY A 253 1.82 -7.94 4.37
N HIS A 254 2.25 -7.66 3.13
CA HIS A 254 1.62 -6.69 2.25
C HIS A 254 1.29 -7.31 0.89
N SER A 255 0.15 -6.94 0.32
CA SER A 255 -0.21 -7.30 -1.06
C SER A 255 -0.49 -6.04 -1.89
N LEU A 256 -0.31 -6.17 -3.19
CA LEU A 256 -0.66 -5.18 -4.19
C LEU A 256 -1.72 -5.78 -5.12
N ASP A 257 -2.87 -5.13 -5.22
CA ASP A 257 -3.93 -5.44 -6.18
C ASP A 257 -3.83 -4.48 -7.36
N VAL A 258 -3.55 -4.98 -8.54
CA VAL A 258 -3.43 -4.22 -9.79
C VAL A 258 -4.66 -4.47 -10.63
N VAL A 259 -5.44 -3.42 -10.84
CA VAL A 259 -6.69 -3.52 -11.61
C VAL A 259 -6.72 -2.49 -12.73
N ARG A 260 -7.44 -2.81 -13.79
CA ARG A 260 -7.76 -1.90 -14.89
C ARG A 260 -9.21 -1.42 -14.77
N LYS A 261 -9.44 -0.10 -14.82
CA LYS A 261 -10.79 0.45 -14.92
C LYS A 261 -11.40 0.04 -16.26
N MET A 262 -12.58 -0.58 -16.21
CA MET A 262 -13.34 -0.93 -17.41
C MET A 262 -13.91 0.34 -18.09
N PRO A 263 -14.13 0.30 -19.41
CA PRO A 263 -14.74 1.40 -20.16
C PRO A 263 -16.11 1.83 -19.62
#